data_85abced77edec1accfb792a17a8b6700
#
_entry.id   85abced77edec1accfb792a17a8b6700
#
_cell.length_a   1.000
_cell.length_b   1.000
_cell.length_c   1.000
_cell.angle_alpha   90.00
_cell.angle_beta   90.00
_cell.angle_gamma   90.00
#
_symmetry.space_group_name_H-M   'P 1'
#
loop_
_entity.id
_entity.type
_entity.pdbx_description
1 polymer ?
#
loop_
_entity_poly.entity_id
_entity_poly.type
_entity_poly.pdbx_seq_one_letter_code
_entity_poly.pdbx_strand_id
1 'polypeptide(L)'
;GGQQLAPKFDAAGFIPCVTTDYHSGEVLMVAVMNREALAKTIETGEAHYYSRSRQTLWHKGATSGLVQKVVEMRVDDDQDCVWLRVEVAGGASCHVGYRSCFYRKVPVGDERARGTSLEFLEHDKAFDPKAVYGDAPNPTQL
;
A
#
# COMPACT_ATOMS: atom_id res chain seq x y z
N GLY A 1 -21.09 -2.65 -13.99
CA GLY A 1 -21.23 -1.96 -12.82
C GLY A 1 -22.35 -0.97 -12.72
N GLY A 2 -22.70 -0.65 -11.53
CA GLY A 2 -23.70 0.36 -11.19
C GLY A 2 -23.06 1.72 -10.92
N GLN A 3 -23.92 2.68 -10.62
CA GLN A 3 -23.47 4.04 -10.32
C GLN A 3 -23.32 4.30 -8.82
N GLN A 4 -23.65 3.35 -7.97
CA GLN A 4 -23.55 3.50 -6.53
C GLN A 4 -22.40 2.67 -5.99
N LEU A 5 -21.75 3.20 -4.95
CA LEU A 5 -20.70 2.47 -4.25
C LEU A 5 -21.33 1.34 -3.46
N ALA A 6 -21.02 0.11 -3.83
CA ALA A 6 -21.49 -1.10 -3.18
C ALA A 6 -20.34 -2.10 -3.09
N PRO A 7 -19.34 -1.83 -2.23
CA PRO A 7 -18.12 -2.63 -2.20
C PRO A 7 -18.41 -4.05 -1.73
N LYS A 8 -17.79 -5.02 -2.39
CA LYS A 8 -17.92 -6.43 -2.06
C LYS A 8 -16.72 -6.87 -1.24
N PHE A 9 -16.95 -7.00 0.06
CA PHE A 9 -15.96 -7.54 0.97
C PHE A 9 -15.99 -9.07 0.90
N ASP A 10 -14.82 -9.70 1.12
CA ASP A 10 -14.76 -11.15 1.17
C ASP A 10 -15.41 -11.71 2.44
N ALA A 11 -15.39 -13.05 2.60
CA ALA A 11 -16.02 -13.70 3.75
C ALA A 11 -15.43 -13.27 5.09
N ALA A 12 -14.17 -12.84 5.10
CA ALA A 12 -13.50 -12.34 6.31
C ALA A 12 -13.75 -10.85 6.54
N GLY A 13 -14.44 -10.15 5.62
CA GLY A 13 -14.75 -8.75 5.74
C GLY A 13 -13.70 -7.82 5.14
N PHE A 14 -12.87 -8.32 4.23
CA PHE A 14 -11.80 -7.54 3.61
C PHE A 14 -12.01 -7.32 2.12
N ILE A 15 -11.48 -6.20 1.64
CA ILE A 15 -11.42 -5.89 0.21
C ILE A 15 -9.96 -5.53 -0.12
N PRO A 16 -9.37 -6.09 -1.18
CA PRO A 16 -8.02 -5.72 -1.57
C PRO A 16 -7.98 -4.28 -2.09
N CYS A 17 -6.86 -3.63 -1.81
CA CYS A 17 -6.60 -2.26 -2.24
C CYS A 17 -5.22 -2.18 -2.87
N VAL A 18 -5.17 -1.74 -4.13
CA VAL A 18 -3.91 -1.42 -4.79
C VAL A 18 -3.70 0.08 -4.71
N THR A 19 -2.49 0.50 -4.36
CA THR A 19 -2.15 1.91 -4.21
C THR A 19 -1.01 2.27 -5.15
N THR A 20 -1.24 3.29 -5.96
CA THR A 20 -0.26 3.78 -6.94
C THR A 20 0.06 5.25 -6.69
N ASP A 21 1.26 5.66 -7.11
CA ASP A 21 1.64 7.06 -7.09
C ASP A 21 0.84 7.83 -8.15
N TYR A 22 0.24 8.95 -7.75
CA TYR A 22 -0.59 9.75 -8.66
C TYR A 22 0.18 10.31 -9.84
N HIS A 23 1.44 10.68 -9.62
CA HIS A 23 2.26 11.33 -10.65
C HIS A 23 2.94 10.35 -11.59
N SER A 24 3.52 9.27 -11.06
CA SER A 24 4.29 8.30 -11.86
C SER A 24 3.46 7.12 -12.34
N GLY A 25 2.36 6.80 -11.65
CA GLY A 25 1.58 5.59 -11.90
C GLY A 25 2.21 4.33 -11.32
N GLU A 26 3.34 4.46 -10.63
CA GLU A 26 4.02 3.31 -10.05
C GLU A 26 3.17 2.66 -8.96
N VAL A 27 3.11 1.32 -8.94
CA VAL A 27 2.46 0.59 -7.85
C VAL A 27 3.32 0.73 -6.61
N LEU A 28 2.74 1.27 -5.55
CA LEU A 28 3.46 1.48 -4.30
C LEU A 28 3.28 0.31 -3.34
N MET A 29 2.06 -0.18 -3.21
CA MET A 29 1.75 -1.27 -2.28
C MET A 29 0.40 -1.89 -2.61
N VAL A 30 0.16 -3.06 -2.05
CA VAL A 30 -1.14 -3.73 -2.02
C VAL A 30 -1.42 -4.12 -0.57
N ALA A 31 -2.63 -3.84 -0.12
CA ALA A 31 -3.05 -4.15 1.24
C ALA A 31 -4.54 -4.52 1.23
N VAL A 32 -5.13 -4.69 2.40
CA VAL A 32 -6.57 -4.91 2.52
C VAL A 32 -7.19 -3.80 3.36
N MET A 33 -8.48 -3.56 3.12
CA MET A 33 -9.31 -2.68 3.92
C MET A 33 -10.47 -3.49 4.48
N ASN A 34 -10.88 -3.17 5.71
CA ASN A 34 -12.20 -3.57 6.17
C ASN A 34 -13.16 -2.40 5.94
N ARG A 35 -14.43 -2.52 6.38
CA ARG A 35 -15.41 -1.44 6.18
C ARG A 35 -14.99 -0.14 6.83
N GLU A 36 -14.42 -0.22 8.05
CA GLU A 36 -13.95 0.96 8.77
C GLU A 36 -12.80 1.65 8.04
N ALA A 37 -11.82 0.89 7.54
CA ALA A 37 -10.69 1.45 6.80
C ALA A 37 -11.16 2.15 5.52
N LEU A 38 -12.08 1.55 4.78
CA LEU A 38 -12.63 2.16 3.58
C LEU A 38 -13.38 3.45 3.91
N ALA A 39 -14.25 3.41 4.93
CA ALA A 39 -15.00 4.59 5.36
C ALA A 39 -14.09 5.72 5.82
N LYS A 40 -13.06 5.40 6.61
CA LYS A 40 -12.09 6.40 7.08
C LYS A 40 -11.29 7.01 5.92
N THR A 41 -10.93 6.21 4.94
CA THR A 41 -10.21 6.70 3.76
C THR A 41 -11.08 7.69 2.99
N ILE A 42 -12.35 7.38 2.78
CA ILE A 42 -13.29 8.27 2.09
C ILE A 42 -13.50 9.56 2.89
N GLU A 43 -13.69 9.43 4.19
CA GLU A 43 -13.97 10.57 5.07
C GLU A 43 -12.79 11.53 5.16
N THR A 44 -11.58 11.01 5.34
CA THR A 44 -10.40 11.83 5.62
C THR A 44 -9.61 12.23 4.39
N GLY A 45 -9.75 11.49 3.29
CA GLY A 45 -8.89 11.65 2.12
C GLY A 45 -7.47 11.13 2.34
N GLU A 46 -7.23 10.39 3.41
CA GLU A 46 -5.95 9.77 3.72
C GLU A 46 -6.11 8.27 3.81
N ALA A 47 -5.15 7.51 3.27
CA ALA A 47 -5.28 6.07 3.16
C ALA A 47 -5.27 5.40 4.53
N HIS A 48 -6.29 4.58 4.77
CA HIS A 48 -6.42 3.70 5.91
C HIS A 48 -6.53 2.28 5.40
N TYR A 49 -5.84 1.36 6.05
CA TYR A 49 -5.87 -0.07 5.73
C TYR A 49 -6.19 -0.87 6.98
N TYR A 50 -6.33 -2.16 6.83
CA TYR A 50 -6.46 -3.06 7.97
C TYR A 50 -5.24 -3.96 8.04
N SER A 51 -4.58 -4.00 9.19
CA SER A 51 -3.46 -4.90 9.41
C SER A 51 -4.00 -6.23 9.94
N ARG A 52 -3.93 -7.27 9.10
CA ARG A 52 -4.42 -8.62 9.49
C ARG A 52 -3.57 -9.24 10.58
N SER A 53 -2.27 -9.03 10.53
CA SER A 53 -1.35 -9.60 11.53
C SER A 53 -1.52 -8.95 12.90
N ARG A 54 -1.80 -7.63 12.94
CA ARG A 54 -2.01 -6.89 14.19
C ARG A 54 -3.48 -6.80 14.57
N GLN A 55 -4.39 -7.22 13.68
CA GLN A 55 -5.83 -7.16 13.87
C GLN A 55 -6.31 -5.75 14.26
N THR A 56 -5.84 -4.75 13.55
CA THR A 56 -6.17 -3.36 13.86
C THR A 56 -6.25 -2.50 12.60
N LEU A 57 -7.02 -1.43 12.69
CA LEU A 57 -7.05 -0.36 11.71
C LEU A 57 -5.66 0.28 11.65
N TRP A 58 -5.23 0.59 10.43
CA TRP A 58 -3.91 1.17 10.20
C TRP A 58 -4.03 2.42 9.34
N HIS A 59 -3.82 3.58 9.98
CA HIS A 59 -3.73 4.86 9.28
C HIS A 59 -2.30 5.00 8.72
N LYS A 60 -2.15 4.83 7.41
CA LYS A 60 -0.84 4.89 6.76
C LYS A 60 -0.20 6.25 6.98
N GLY A 61 0.99 6.26 7.57
CA GLY A 61 1.74 7.47 7.82
C GLY A 61 1.50 8.12 9.17
N ALA A 62 0.61 7.59 10.00
CA ALA A 62 0.32 8.18 11.31
C ALA A 62 1.56 8.22 12.21
N THR A 63 2.42 7.20 12.16
CA THR A 63 3.65 7.15 12.94
C THR A 63 4.84 7.78 12.19
N SER A 64 4.97 7.46 10.88
CA SER A 64 6.13 7.87 10.09
C SER A 64 6.03 9.29 9.54
N GLY A 65 4.84 9.87 9.51
CA GLY A 65 4.59 11.14 8.83
C GLY A 65 4.43 11.00 7.32
N LEU A 66 4.51 9.79 6.78
CA LEU A 66 4.43 9.52 5.34
C LEU A 66 3.01 9.17 4.93
N VAL A 67 2.09 10.08 5.21
CA VAL A 67 0.67 9.95 4.91
C VAL A 67 0.47 9.82 3.41
N GLN A 68 -0.43 8.94 3.02
CA GLN A 68 -0.86 8.80 1.63
C GLN A 68 -2.13 9.61 1.41
N LYS A 69 -1.99 10.76 0.78
CA LYS A 69 -3.12 11.63 0.45
C LYS A 69 -3.80 11.09 -0.81
N VAL A 70 -5.06 10.71 -0.68
CA VAL A 70 -5.82 10.13 -1.80
C VAL A 70 -6.29 11.25 -2.72
N VAL A 71 -5.76 11.24 -3.94
CA VAL A 71 -6.18 12.16 -5.01
C VAL A 71 -7.39 11.60 -5.74
N GLU A 72 -7.40 10.28 -5.95
CA GLU A 72 -8.49 9.61 -6.65
C GLU A 72 -8.65 8.19 -6.12
N MET A 73 -9.90 7.76 -6.00
CA MET A 73 -10.24 6.38 -5.62
C MET A 73 -11.12 5.78 -6.71
N ARG A 74 -10.78 4.59 -7.15
CA ARG A 74 -11.56 3.83 -8.12
C ARG A 74 -11.91 2.47 -7.56
N VAL A 75 -12.99 1.88 -8.06
CA VAL A 75 -13.33 0.47 -7.82
C VAL A 75 -13.39 -0.23 -9.17
N ASP A 76 -13.13 -1.53 -9.18
CA ASP A 76 -13.21 -2.29 -10.42
C ASP A 76 -14.68 -2.60 -10.78
N ASP A 77 -14.90 -3.31 -11.89
CA ASP A 77 -16.25 -3.50 -12.45
C ASP A 77 -17.22 -4.12 -11.46
N ASP A 78 -16.79 -5.13 -10.72
CA ASP A 78 -17.65 -5.82 -9.74
C ASP A 78 -17.44 -5.31 -8.31
N GLN A 79 -16.67 -4.25 -8.13
CA GLN A 79 -16.46 -3.57 -6.86
C GLN A 79 -15.88 -4.49 -5.77
N ASP A 80 -15.00 -5.40 -6.15
CA ASP A 80 -14.29 -6.29 -5.22
C ASP A 80 -12.81 -5.92 -5.05
N CYS A 81 -12.39 -4.78 -5.58
CA CYS A 81 -11.04 -4.25 -5.44
C CYS A 81 -11.09 -2.72 -5.48
N VAL A 82 -10.30 -2.09 -4.63
CA VAL A 82 -10.16 -0.64 -4.56
C VAL A 82 -8.80 -0.23 -5.13
N TRP A 83 -8.77 0.85 -5.87
CA TRP A 83 -7.54 1.44 -6.38
C TRP A 83 -7.42 2.88 -5.87
N LEU A 84 -6.38 3.13 -5.06
CA LEU A 84 -6.05 4.48 -4.57
C LEU A 84 -4.90 5.05 -5.40
N ARG A 85 -5.09 6.27 -5.89
CA ARG A 85 -4.02 7.05 -6.51
C ARG A 85 -3.66 8.14 -5.53
N VAL A 86 -2.41 8.12 -5.05
CA VAL A 86 -2.02 8.93 -3.88
C VAL A 86 -0.80 9.80 -4.12
N GLU A 87 -0.70 10.85 -3.32
CA GLU A 87 0.52 11.62 -3.15
C GLU A 87 1.10 11.31 -1.78
N VAL A 88 2.40 11.03 -1.72
CA VAL A 88 3.08 10.64 -0.49
C VAL A 88 4.13 11.68 -0.14
N ALA A 89 4.07 12.21 1.07
CA ALA A 89 5.12 13.07 1.60
C ALA A 89 6.39 12.23 1.79
N GLY A 90 7.56 12.79 1.48
CA GLY A 90 8.84 12.10 1.64
C GLY A 90 9.14 11.04 0.59
N GLY A 91 8.20 10.73 -0.31
CA GLY A 91 8.43 9.83 -1.44
C GLY A 91 8.58 8.35 -1.11
N ALA A 92 8.19 7.91 0.10
CA ALA A 92 8.32 6.51 0.49
C ALA A 92 6.99 5.96 1.02
N SER A 93 6.57 4.80 0.51
CA SER A 93 5.35 4.12 0.95
C SER A 93 5.62 2.79 1.65
N CYS A 94 6.78 2.19 1.44
CA CYS A 94 7.15 0.92 2.03
C CYS A 94 7.77 1.12 3.41
N HIS A 95 7.39 0.27 4.37
CA HIS A 95 7.88 0.35 5.74
C HIS A 95 9.37 0.07 5.90
N VAL A 96 10.00 -0.50 4.87
CA VAL A 96 11.45 -0.70 4.87
C VAL A 96 12.21 0.48 4.26
N GLY A 97 11.51 1.56 3.87
CA GLY A 97 12.11 2.81 3.43
C GLY A 97 12.24 2.99 1.93
N TYR A 98 11.83 2.02 1.12
CA TYR A 98 11.78 2.18 -0.33
C TYR A 98 10.51 2.91 -0.75
N ARG A 99 10.56 3.61 -1.90
CA ARG A 99 9.40 4.31 -2.45
C ARG A 99 8.25 3.36 -2.70
N SER A 100 8.55 2.17 -3.24
CA SER A 100 7.57 1.13 -3.53
C SER A 100 7.88 -0.13 -2.75
N CYS A 101 6.84 -0.85 -2.32
CA CYS A 101 7.01 -2.19 -1.75
C CYS A 101 7.47 -3.19 -2.81
N PHE A 102 7.31 -2.86 -4.09
CA PHE A 102 7.72 -3.72 -5.20
C PHE A 102 9.12 -3.32 -5.69
N TYR A 103 10.09 -3.34 -4.78
CA TYR A 103 11.45 -2.90 -5.06
C TYR A 103 12.40 -4.03 -5.47
N ARG A 104 11.89 -5.26 -5.58
CA ARG A 104 12.66 -6.42 -6.01
C ARG A 104 12.00 -7.08 -7.22
N LYS A 105 12.81 -7.55 -8.13
CA LYS A 105 12.37 -8.16 -9.38
C LYS A 105 12.67 -9.65 -9.37
N VAL A 106 11.73 -10.44 -9.85
CA VAL A 106 11.90 -11.88 -10.04
C VAL A 106 12.33 -12.11 -11.49
N PRO A 107 13.48 -12.77 -11.74
CA PRO A 107 13.84 -13.14 -13.11
C PRO A 107 12.84 -14.11 -13.70
N VAL A 108 12.37 -13.83 -14.93
CA VAL A 108 11.41 -14.68 -15.64
C VAL A 108 11.90 -14.95 -17.07
N GLY A 109 11.43 -16.04 -17.66
CA GLY A 109 11.80 -16.40 -19.03
C GLY A 109 13.32 -16.56 -19.18
N ASP A 110 13.92 -15.89 -20.17
CA ASP A 110 15.35 -15.96 -20.42
C ASP A 110 16.19 -15.40 -19.26
N GLU A 111 15.62 -14.50 -18.47
CA GLU A 111 16.31 -13.95 -17.29
C GLU A 111 16.53 -15.01 -16.22
N ARG A 112 15.77 -16.11 -16.22
CA ARG A 112 15.94 -17.21 -15.25
C ARG A 112 17.32 -17.87 -15.36
N ALA A 113 18.00 -17.72 -16.48
CA ALA A 113 19.36 -18.22 -16.65
C ALA A 113 20.33 -17.58 -15.65
N ARG A 114 19.98 -16.43 -15.06
CA ARG A 114 20.77 -15.74 -14.04
C ARG A 114 20.54 -16.30 -12.63
N GLY A 115 19.66 -17.30 -12.47
CA GLY A 115 19.31 -17.89 -11.20
C GLY A 115 17.98 -17.39 -10.64
N THR A 116 17.71 -17.69 -9.37
CA THR A 116 16.43 -17.38 -8.72
C THR A 116 16.54 -16.24 -7.70
N SER A 117 17.69 -15.57 -7.63
CA SER A 117 17.86 -14.45 -6.71
C SER A 117 17.07 -13.24 -7.17
N LEU A 118 16.49 -12.52 -6.21
CA LEU A 118 15.76 -11.30 -6.49
C LEU A 118 16.74 -10.17 -6.83
N GLU A 119 16.36 -9.34 -7.80
CA GLU A 119 17.13 -8.17 -8.21
C GLU A 119 16.49 -6.91 -7.62
N PHE A 120 17.31 -6.03 -7.03
CA PHE A 120 16.83 -4.78 -6.47
C PHE A 120 16.67 -3.73 -7.59
N LEU A 121 15.52 -3.06 -7.59
CA LEU A 121 15.23 -1.97 -8.52
C LEU A 121 15.58 -0.60 -7.92
N GLU A 122 15.58 -0.50 -6.58
CA GLU A 122 15.99 0.70 -5.84
C GLU A 122 17.06 0.29 -4.85
N HIS A 123 18.23 0.88 -4.95
CA HIS A 123 19.35 0.56 -4.08
C HIS A 123 19.38 1.44 -2.83
N ASP A 124 18.87 2.68 -2.94
CA ASP A 124 18.85 3.64 -1.85
C ASP A 124 17.45 3.78 -1.29
N LYS A 125 17.32 3.74 0.03
CA LYS A 125 16.05 3.96 0.71
C LYS A 125 15.71 5.44 0.70
N ALA A 126 14.42 5.77 0.53
CA ALA A 126 13.93 7.14 0.59
C ALA A 126 14.00 7.70 2.03
N PHE A 127 13.96 6.83 3.04
CA PHE A 127 14.15 7.20 4.44
C PHE A 127 14.75 6.00 5.21
N ASP A 128 15.33 6.28 6.39
CA ASP A 128 15.79 5.24 7.29
C ASP A 128 14.64 4.80 8.19
N PRO A 129 14.14 3.55 8.08
CA PRO A 129 13.04 3.08 8.92
C PRO A 129 13.33 3.19 10.42
N LYS A 130 14.58 2.98 10.83
CA LYS A 130 14.97 3.09 12.23
C LYS A 130 14.88 4.52 12.72
N ALA A 131 15.26 5.50 11.89
CA ALA A 131 15.16 6.91 12.24
C ALA A 131 13.70 7.37 12.33
N VAL A 132 12.81 6.82 11.49
CA VAL A 132 11.40 7.18 11.45
C VAL A 132 10.60 6.51 12.56
N TYR A 133 10.76 5.18 12.73
CA TYR A 133 9.97 4.40 13.69
C TYR A 133 10.63 4.30 15.07
N GLY A 134 11.96 4.52 15.14
CA GLY A 134 12.72 4.40 16.40
C GLY A 134 12.55 2.99 16.99
N ASP A 135 12.10 2.94 18.27
CA ASP A 135 11.82 1.68 18.95
C ASP A 135 10.40 1.18 18.73
N ALA A 136 9.58 1.92 17.99
CA ALA A 136 8.21 1.50 17.68
C ALA A 136 8.23 0.30 16.73
N PRO A 137 7.28 -0.65 16.86
CA PRO A 137 7.22 -1.77 15.94
C PRO A 137 6.99 -1.30 14.51
N ASN A 138 7.79 -1.82 13.57
CA ASN A 138 7.55 -1.60 12.16
C ASN A 138 6.37 -2.50 11.73
N PRO A 139 5.32 -1.95 11.10
CA PRO A 139 4.13 -2.73 10.74
C PRO A 139 4.38 -3.97 9.87
N THR A 140 5.50 -4.01 9.16
CA THR A 140 5.86 -5.17 8.32
C THR A 140 6.71 -6.22 9.03
N GLN A 141 7.12 -5.97 10.27
CA GLN A 141 7.96 -6.87 11.07
C GLN A 141 7.11 -7.59 12.13
N LEU A 142 6.15 -8.37 11.70
CA LEU A 142 5.24 -9.06 12.62
C LEU A 142 5.38 -10.56 12.54
#